data_b08a1e0a7353726b9ed333892da1f72a
#
_entry.id   b08a1e0a7353726b9ed333892da1f72a
#
_cell.length_a   1.000
_cell.length_b   1.000
_cell.length_c   1.000
_cell.angle_alpha   90.00
_cell.angle_beta   90.00
_cell.angle_gamma   90.00
#
_symmetry.space_group_name_H-M   'P 1'
#
loop_
_entity.id
_entity.type
_entity.pdbx_description
1 polymer ?
#
loop_
_entity_poly.entity_id
_entity_poly.type
_entity_poly.pdbx_seq_one_letter_code
_entity_poly.pdbx_strand_id
1 'polypeptide(L)'
;MAKLRAASGVRIGSAPVGHTGYIQSRVSAYLLDLKEPRIIPGYENEDLDVAFARGEVDAQVASTGTVIEHDLVNKKLVDFHAAIEVPKGRKDSRFAHLNLPDIEDFAKTDKEKKLLNMMRGFRSIGTALLLPPATPKDRVDILKEAVRKTHSDPAFVNEYRKLTGGDEPTPLMPDEQAKVVKEIPRDAETIELFKRFAGNGPLPPR
;
A
#
# COMPACT_ATOMS: atom_id res chain seq x y z
N MET A 1 8.52 -14.60 -8.94
CA MET A 1 9.52 -13.50 -8.97
C MET A 1 10.50 -13.57 -10.16
N ALA A 2 11.24 -14.67 -10.40
CA ALA A 2 12.25 -14.73 -11.48
C ALA A 2 11.66 -14.41 -12.87
N LYS A 3 10.52 -14.99 -13.23
CA LYS A 3 9.82 -14.72 -14.49
C LYS A 3 9.41 -13.25 -14.64
N LEU A 4 8.87 -12.64 -13.58
CA LEU A 4 8.48 -11.23 -13.59
C LEU A 4 9.69 -10.32 -13.87
N ARG A 5 10.81 -10.54 -13.20
CA ARG A 5 12.04 -9.76 -13.41
C ARG A 5 12.73 -10.01 -14.75
N ALA A 6 12.49 -11.16 -15.37
CA ALA A 6 13.00 -11.46 -16.70
C ALA A 6 12.17 -10.82 -17.81
N ALA A 7 10.89 -10.55 -17.58
CA ALA A 7 10.00 -9.92 -18.54
C ALA A 7 10.37 -8.43 -18.76
N SER A 8 10.20 -7.96 -20.00
CA SER A 8 10.37 -6.54 -20.34
C SER A 8 9.02 -5.94 -20.74
N GLY A 9 8.83 -4.66 -20.43
CA GLY A 9 7.63 -3.92 -20.83
C GLY A 9 6.35 -4.31 -20.07
N VAL A 10 6.47 -4.88 -18.85
CA VAL A 10 5.30 -5.24 -18.03
C VAL A 10 4.41 -4.03 -17.81
N ARG A 11 3.13 -4.15 -18.19
CA ARG A 11 2.11 -3.10 -18.00
C ARG A 11 1.57 -3.17 -16.59
N ILE A 12 1.83 -2.14 -15.79
CA ILE A 12 1.39 -2.07 -14.39
C ILE A 12 0.27 -1.05 -14.31
N GLY A 13 -0.94 -1.52 -14.08
CA GLY A 13 -2.09 -0.65 -13.84
C GLY A 13 -2.00 0.07 -12.50
N SER A 14 -2.45 1.31 -12.46
CA SER A 14 -2.38 2.10 -11.23
C SER A 14 -3.45 3.20 -11.17
N ALA A 15 -3.68 3.70 -9.96
CA ALA A 15 -4.46 4.90 -9.72
C ALA A 15 -3.88 6.14 -10.44
N PRO A 16 -4.59 7.27 -10.49
CA PRO A 16 -4.11 8.50 -11.12
C PRO A 16 -2.74 8.98 -10.59
N VAL A 17 -2.01 9.72 -11.42
CA VAL A 17 -0.69 10.30 -11.08
C VAL A 17 -0.76 11.07 -9.76
N GLY A 18 0.21 10.82 -8.87
CA GLY A 18 0.27 11.43 -7.54
C GLY A 18 -0.54 10.72 -6.45
N HIS A 19 -1.44 9.82 -6.82
CA HIS A 19 -2.13 8.99 -5.85
C HIS A 19 -1.18 7.96 -5.19
N THR A 20 -1.47 7.57 -3.96
CA THR A 20 -0.63 6.59 -3.23
C THR A 20 -0.47 5.27 -3.99
N GLY A 21 -1.52 4.75 -4.63
CA GLY A 21 -1.46 3.54 -5.45
C GLY A 21 -0.54 3.67 -6.67
N TYR A 22 -0.51 4.85 -7.31
CA TYR A 22 0.43 5.15 -8.39
C TYR A 22 1.88 5.13 -7.90
N ILE A 23 2.14 5.79 -6.76
CA ILE A 23 3.48 5.82 -6.16
C ILE A 23 3.92 4.41 -5.77
N GLN A 24 3.04 3.62 -5.16
CA GLN A 24 3.31 2.23 -4.80
C GLN A 24 3.70 1.38 -6.03
N SER A 25 2.97 1.51 -7.14
CA SER A 25 3.28 0.79 -8.38
C SER A 25 4.67 1.15 -8.91
N ARG A 26 5.02 2.44 -8.92
CA ARG A 26 6.33 2.92 -9.39
C ARG A 26 7.47 2.48 -8.46
N VAL A 27 7.30 2.62 -7.15
CA VAL A 27 8.30 2.19 -6.16
C VAL A 27 8.49 0.67 -6.24
N SER A 28 7.41 -0.09 -6.39
CA SER A 28 7.51 -1.55 -6.54
C SER A 28 8.25 -1.95 -7.82
N ALA A 29 7.92 -1.33 -8.96
CA ALA A 29 8.62 -1.58 -10.21
C ALA A 29 10.14 -1.30 -10.10
N TYR A 30 10.49 -0.20 -9.43
CA TYR A 30 11.87 0.20 -9.18
C TYR A 30 12.59 -0.78 -8.24
N LEU A 31 12.03 -1.11 -7.08
CA LEU A 31 12.65 -2.02 -6.11
C LEU A 31 12.77 -3.45 -6.64
N LEU A 32 11.78 -3.91 -7.41
CA LEU A 32 11.82 -5.22 -8.06
C LEU A 32 12.75 -5.28 -9.26
N ASP A 33 13.33 -4.14 -9.67
CA ASP A 33 14.28 -4.06 -10.81
C ASP A 33 13.64 -4.58 -12.11
N LEU A 34 12.40 -4.12 -12.38
CA LEU A 34 11.67 -4.53 -13.58
C LEU A 34 12.25 -3.85 -14.83
N LYS A 35 12.32 -4.60 -15.93
CA LYS A 35 12.86 -4.11 -17.19
C LYS A 35 11.80 -3.32 -17.95
N GLU A 36 12.07 -2.05 -18.22
CA GLU A 36 11.20 -1.15 -19.02
C GLU A 36 9.71 -1.20 -18.60
N PRO A 37 9.40 -1.11 -17.28
CA PRO A 37 8.02 -1.22 -16.83
C PRO A 37 7.18 -0.06 -17.37
N ARG A 38 5.96 -0.37 -17.80
CA ARG A 38 4.99 0.61 -18.29
C ARG A 38 3.92 0.84 -17.24
N ILE A 39 3.95 1.99 -16.57
CA ILE A 39 2.90 2.35 -15.63
C ILE A 39 1.72 2.93 -16.41
N ILE A 40 0.56 2.31 -16.27
CA ILE A 40 -0.70 2.73 -16.91
C ILE A 40 -1.58 3.36 -15.82
N PRO A 41 -1.57 4.69 -15.68
CA PRO A 41 -2.31 5.37 -14.63
C PRO A 41 -3.77 5.66 -15.04
N GLY A 42 -4.60 5.97 -14.04
CA GLY A 42 -5.95 6.51 -14.28
C GLY A 42 -7.09 5.57 -13.92
N TYR A 43 -6.80 4.42 -13.35
CA TYR A 43 -7.83 3.49 -12.90
C TYR A 43 -8.34 3.85 -11.50
N GLU A 44 -9.63 3.76 -11.29
CA GLU A 44 -10.21 3.63 -9.96
C GLU A 44 -10.10 2.17 -9.48
N ASN A 45 -10.35 1.92 -8.19
CA ASN A 45 -10.06 0.62 -7.57
C ASN A 45 -10.64 -0.59 -8.33
N GLU A 46 -11.96 -0.61 -8.52
CA GLU A 46 -12.65 -1.73 -9.17
C GLU A 46 -12.36 -1.81 -10.67
N ASP A 47 -12.19 -0.66 -11.33
CA ASP A 47 -11.83 -0.60 -12.76
C ASP A 47 -10.46 -1.23 -13.01
N LEU A 48 -9.53 -1.07 -12.07
CA LEU A 48 -8.20 -1.68 -12.16
C LEU A 48 -8.28 -3.21 -12.11
N ASP A 49 -9.11 -3.76 -11.23
CA ASP A 49 -9.32 -5.21 -11.12
C ASP A 49 -9.97 -5.78 -12.38
N VAL A 50 -10.92 -5.04 -12.98
CA VAL A 50 -11.54 -5.41 -14.25
C VAL A 50 -10.53 -5.36 -15.40
N ALA A 51 -9.71 -4.31 -15.49
CA ALA A 51 -8.67 -4.17 -16.50
C ALA A 51 -7.63 -5.29 -16.39
N PHE A 52 -7.25 -5.66 -15.15
CA PHE A 52 -6.37 -6.79 -14.89
C PHE A 52 -7.00 -8.11 -15.36
N ALA A 53 -8.26 -8.38 -14.99
CA ALA A 53 -8.98 -9.58 -15.40
C ALA A 53 -9.14 -9.72 -16.93
N ARG A 54 -9.23 -8.58 -17.64
CA ARG A 54 -9.30 -8.53 -19.13
C ARG A 54 -7.95 -8.59 -19.82
N GLY A 55 -6.84 -8.58 -19.04
CA GLY A 55 -5.49 -8.55 -19.61
C GLY A 55 -5.11 -7.19 -20.25
N GLU A 56 -5.79 -6.11 -19.90
CA GLU A 56 -5.41 -4.75 -20.32
C GLU A 56 -4.12 -4.31 -19.62
N VAL A 57 -3.89 -4.80 -18.40
CA VAL A 57 -2.65 -4.66 -17.64
C VAL A 57 -2.16 -6.03 -17.19
N ASP A 58 -0.85 -6.17 -16.97
CA ASP A 58 -0.20 -7.44 -16.64
C ASP A 58 0.04 -7.59 -15.13
N ALA A 59 0.04 -6.48 -14.39
CA ALA A 59 0.28 -6.43 -12.95
C ALA A 59 -0.41 -5.23 -12.32
N GLN A 60 -0.62 -5.33 -11.00
CA GLN A 60 -1.08 -4.23 -10.17
C GLN A 60 -0.48 -4.34 -8.77
N VAL A 61 -0.51 -3.24 -8.02
CA VAL A 61 -0.26 -3.24 -6.57
C VAL A 61 -1.60 -3.03 -5.87
N ALA A 62 -2.16 -4.12 -5.40
CA ALA A 62 -3.42 -4.12 -4.67
C ALA A 62 -3.20 -3.78 -3.18
N SER A 63 -4.16 -3.13 -2.57
CA SER A 63 -4.05 -2.67 -1.19
C SER A 63 -5.17 -3.15 -0.26
N THR A 64 -6.27 -3.59 -0.82
CA THR A 64 -7.46 -4.06 -0.09
C THR A 64 -8.17 -5.10 -0.92
N GLY A 65 -8.89 -6.01 -0.26
CA GLY A 65 -9.73 -6.96 -0.95
C GLY A 65 -10.96 -6.27 -1.53
N THR A 66 -11.00 -6.10 -2.84
CA THR A 66 -12.27 -5.91 -3.53
C THR A 66 -12.92 -7.27 -3.79
N VAL A 67 -14.22 -7.28 -4.09
CA VAL A 67 -14.93 -8.53 -4.45
C VAL A 67 -14.27 -9.18 -5.67
N ILE A 68 -13.83 -8.37 -6.65
CA ILE A 68 -13.18 -8.86 -7.86
C ILE A 68 -11.79 -9.43 -7.55
N GLU A 69 -11.03 -8.77 -6.67
CA GLU A 69 -9.72 -9.27 -6.22
C GLU A 69 -9.88 -10.63 -5.52
N HIS A 70 -10.84 -10.76 -4.62
CA HIS A 70 -11.15 -12.05 -3.97
C HIS A 70 -11.50 -13.13 -5.01
N ASP A 71 -12.26 -12.77 -6.03
CA ASP A 71 -12.65 -13.70 -7.09
C ASP A 71 -11.44 -14.16 -7.92
N LEU A 72 -10.55 -13.23 -8.30
CA LEU A 72 -9.30 -13.54 -9.01
C LEU A 72 -8.39 -14.47 -8.20
N VAL A 73 -8.27 -14.24 -6.90
CA VAL A 73 -7.49 -15.07 -5.98
C VAL A 73 -8.10 -16.46 -5.85
N ASN A 74 -9.41 -16.54 -5.60
CA ASN A 74 -10.12 -17.81 -5.42
C ASN A 74 -10.07 -18.67 -6.69
N LYS A 75 -10.14 -18.06 -7.86
CA LYS A 75 -10.01 -18.72 -9.16
C LYS A 75 -8.57 -19.02 -9.57
N LYS A 76 -7.58 -18.64 -8.75
CA LYS A 76 -6.13 -18.80 -9.03
C LYS A 76 -5.71 -18.16 -10.36
N LEU A 77 -6.25 -17.00 -10.67
CA LEU A 77 -5.95 -16.24 -11.88
C LEU A 77 -4.82 -15.23 -11.68
N VAL A 78 -4.29 -15.13 -10.47
CA VAL A 78 -3.23 -14.19 -10.09
C VAL A 78 -2.07 -14.91 -9.39
N ASP A 79 -0.86 -14.45 -9.66
CA ASP A 79 0.36 -14.85 -8.96
C ASP A 79 0.85 -13.69 -8.09
N PHE A 80 0.98 -13.93 -6.79
CA PHE A 80 1.58 -12.96 -5.87
C PHE A 80 3.10 -13.06 -5.89
N HIS A 81 3.79 -11.92 -5.93
CA HIS A 81 5.24 -11.89 -6.04
C HIS A 81 5.95 -11.32 -4.81
N ALA A 82 5.37 -10.34 -4.17
CA ALA A 82 5.88 -9.73 -2.94
C ALA A 82 4.74 -9.05 -2.18
N ALA A 83 4.93 -8.84 -0.90
CA ALA A 83 4.06 -8.04 -0.05
C ALA A 83 4.70 -6.69 0.27
N ILE A 84 3.89 -5.70 0.58
CA ILE A 84 4.32 -4.44 1.18
C ILE A 84 3.76 -4.40 2.59
N GLU A 85 4.58 -4.73 3.58
CA GLU A 85 4.15 -4.66 4.98
C GLU A 85 3.91 -3.21 5.41
N VAL A 86 2.71 -2.91 5.89
CA VAL A 86 2.32 -1.56 6.32
C VAL A 86 1.56 -1.62 7.64
N PRO A 87 2.17 -1.15 8.75
CA PRO A 87 3.56 -0.72 8.90
C PRO A 87 4.53 -1.90 8.76
N LYS A 88 5.82 -1.61 8.67
CA LYS A 88 6.86 -2.64 8.61
C LYS A 88 6.70 -3.65 9.75
N GLY A 89 6.85 -4.93 9.45
CA GLY A 89 6.68 -6.05 10.38
C GLY A 89 5.24 -6.55 10.52
N ARG A 90 4.26 -5.84 9.94
CA ARG A 90 2.85 -6.25 10.00
C ARG A 90 2.47 -7.01 8.73
N LYS A 91 2.42 -8.34 8.84
CA LYS A 91 1.98 -9.22 7.76
C LYS A 91 0.45 -9.20 7.64
N ASP A 92 -0.04 -9.21 6.42
CA ASP A 92 -1.46 -9.39 6.15
C ASP A 92 -1.82 -10.88 6.37
N SER A 93 -2.76 -11.12 7.29
CA SER A 93 -3.17 -12.49 7.66
C SER A 93 -3.78 -13.27 6.48
N ARG A 94 -4.41 -12.57 5.53
CA ARG A 94 -5.02 -13.20 4.33
C ARG A 94 -4.00 -13.91 3.47
N PHE A 95 -2.79 -13.37 3.38
CA PHE A 95 -1.71 -13.86 2.53
C PHE A 95 -0.56 -14.51 3.30
N ALA A 96 -0.70 -14.68 4.62
CA ALA A 96 0.35 -15.27 5.46
C ALA A 96 0.75 -16.68 5.00
N HIS A 97 -0.21 -17.45 4.49
CA HIS A 97 0.01 -18.81 3.97
C HIS A 97 0.88 -18.86 2.71
N LEU A 98 0.99 -17.75 1.95
CA LEU A 98 1.80 -17.66 0.73
C LEU A 98 3.28 -17.42 1.02
N ASN A 99 3.64 -17.07 2.26
CA ASN A 99 5.01 -16.77 2.68
C ASN A 99 5.75 -15.82 1.71
N LEU A 100 5.07 -14.75 1.30
CA LEU A 100 5.62 -13.78 0.36
C LEU A 100 6.81 -13.02 0.98
N PRO A 101 7.85 -12.71 0.18
CA PRO A 101 8.90 -11.79 0.62
C PRO A 101 8.32 -10.38 0.79
N ASP A 102 8.84 -9.62 1.75
CA ASP A 102 8.56 -8.18 1.80
C ASP A 102 9.30 -7.47 0.66
N ILE A 103 8.70 -6.44 0.11
CA ILE A 103 9.33 -5.63 -0.96
C ILE A 103 10.68 -5.03 -0.52
N GLU A 104 10.89 -4.85 0.79
CA GLU A 104 12.15 -4.35 1.35
C GLU A 104 13.31 -5.32 1.14
N ASP A 105 13.06 -6.61 1.01
CA ASP A 105 14.09 -7.61 0.74
C ASP A 105 14.79 -7.36 -0.62
N PHE A 106 14.16 -6.57 -1.48
CA PHE A 106 14.71 -6.15 -2.78
C PHE A 106 15.40 -4.79 -2.74
N ALA A 107 15.33 -4.05 -1.63
CA ALA A 107 16.03 -2.79 -1.46
C ALA A 107 17.54 -3.04 -1.24
N LYS A 108 18.38 -2.44 -2.10
CA LYS A 108 19.85 -2.63 -2.11
C LYS A 108 20.58 -1.58 -1.29
N THR A 109 19.98 -0.42 -1.09
CA THR A 109 20.62 0.75 -0.48
C THR A 109 19.77 1.33 0.66
N ASP A 110 20.38 2.07 1.57
CA ASP A 110 19.67 2.77 2.62
C ASP A 110 18.72 3.84 2.07
N LYS A 111 19.06 4.44 0.93
CA LYS A 111 18.19 5.38 0.21
C LYS A 111 16.89 4.71 -0.24
N GLU A 112 16.96 3.50 -0.78
CA GLU A 112 15.80 2.71 -1.18
C GLU A 112 14.93 2.31 0.03
N LYS A 113 15.57 1.95 1.15
CA LYS A 113 14.84 1.66 2.41
C LYS A 113 14.15 2.89 2.96
N LYS A 114 14.80 4.06 2.94
CA LYS A 114 14.17 5.34 3.34
C LYS A 114 13.00 5.70 2.44
N LEU A 115 13.13 5.54 1.12
CA LEU A 115 12.03 5.74 0.17
C LEU A 115 10.82 4.85 0.51
N LEU A 116 11.08 3.58 0.76
CA LEU A 116 10.03 2.61 1.14
C LEU A 116 9.39 2.98 2.48
N ASN A 117 10.18 3.40 3.47
CA ASN A 117 9.66 3.85 4.76
C ASN A 117 8.80 5.10 4.65
N MET A 118 9.18 6.05 3.78
CA MET A 118 8.34 7.21 3.48
C MET A 118 7.01 6.79 2.85
N MET A 119 7.02 5.91 1.88
CA MET A 119 5.82 5.37 1.24
C MET A 119 4.91 4.65 2.27
N ARG A 120 5.48 3.79 3.12
CA ARG A 120 4.76 3.11 4.22
C ARG A 120 4.15 4.12 5.20
N GLY A 121 4.90 5.16 5.55
CA GLY A 121 4.41 6.23 6.41
C GLY A 121 3.16 6.91 5.85
N PHE A 122 3.21 7.35 4.61
CA PHE A 122 2.04 7.95 3.95
C PHE A 122 0.86 6.97 3.84
N ARG A 123 1.13 5.71 3.52
CA ARG A 123 0.09 4.69 3.47
C ARG A 123 -0.58 4.47 4.84
N SER A 124 0.22 4.43 5.90
CA SER A 124 -0.28 4.22 7.28
C SER A 124 -1.18 5.34 7.79
N ILE A 125 -1.04 6.56 7.26
CA ILE A 125 -1.83 7.72 7.69
C ILE A 125 -2.88 8.14 6.66
N GLY A 126 -3.05 7.40 5.57
CA GLY A 126 -3.94 7.76 4.46
C GLY A 126 -5.41 7.88 4.83
N THR A 127 -5.85 7.24 5.91
CA THR A 127 -7.22 7.28 6.44
C THR A 127 -7.26 7.72 7.91
N ALA A 128 -6.33 8.59 8.31
CA ALA A 128 -6.24 9.07 9.68
C ALA A 128 -7.38 10.02 10.06
N LEU A 129 -7.90 9.89 11.28
CA LEU A 129 -8.73 10.91 11.90
C LEU A 129 -7.83 12.04 12.42
N LEU A 130 -7.99 13.23 11.89
CA LEU A 130 -7.20 14.40 12.25
C LEU A 130 -8.02 15.37 13.08
N LEU A 131 -7.36 15.99 14.06
CA LEU A 131 -7.93 17.02 14.90
C LEU A 131 -7.15 18.33 14.72
N PRO A 132 -7.81 19.50 14.87
CA PRO A 132 -7.12 20.79 14.88
C PRO A 132 -6.00 20.82 15.92
N PRO A 133 -4.87 21.53 15.68
CA PRO A 133 -3.73 21.55 16.60
C PRO A 133 -4.05 22.03 18.01
N ALA A 134 -5.05 22.88 18.19
CA ALA A 134 -5.46 23.44 19.48
C ALA A 134 -6.59 22.65 20.18
N THR A 135 -6.89 21.43 19.71
CA THR A 135 -7.94 20.62 20.34
C THR A 135 -7.58 20.31 21.80
N PRO A 136 -8.45 20.61 22.78
CA PRO A 136 -8.22 20.32 24.18
C PRO A 136 -7.89 18.83 24.41
N LYS A 137 -6.96 18.57 25.34
CA LYS A 137 -6.45 17.21 25.59
C LYS A 137 -7.55 16.22 25.96
N ASP A 138 -8.51 16.64 26.80
CA ASP A 138 -9.64 15.80 27.21
C ASP A 138 -10.48 15.33 26.00
N ARG A 139 -10.69 16.20 25.01
CA ARG A 139 -11.37 15.85 23.75
C ARG A 139 -10.59 14.87 22.92
N VAL A 140 -9.27 15.08 22.83
CA VAL A 140 -8.38 14.12 22.13
C VAL A 140 -8.44 12.74 22.81
N ASP A 141 -8.40 12.69 24.13
CA ASP A 141 -8.42 11.43 24.90
C ASP A 141 -9.75 10.70 24.73
N ILE A 142 -10.90 11.41 24.72
CA ILE A 142 -12.22 10.85 24.44
C ILE A 142 -12.26 10.20 23.05
N LEU A 143 -11.76 10.89 22.02
CA LEU A 143 -11.78 10.37 20.66
C LEU A 143 -10.81 9.19 20.47
N LYS A 144 -9.64 9.22 21.07
CA LYS A 144 -8.72 8.08 21.10
C LYS A 144 -9.38 6.83 21.70
N GLU A 145 -10.09 7.00 22.81
CA GLU A 145 -10.79 5.90 23.46
C GLU A 145 -11.98 5.41 22.63
N ALA A 146 -12.72 6.30 21.99
CA ALA A 146 -13.79 5.95 21.08
C ALA A 146 -13.27 5.09 19.92
N VAL A 147 -12.16 5.47 19.29
CA VAL A 147 -11.52 4.67 18.23
C VAL A 147 -11.16 3.28 18.73
N ARG A 148 -10.52 3.16 19.91
CA ARG A 148 -10.18 1.85 20.47
C ARG A 148 -11.42 0.98 20.69
N LYS A 149 -12.46 1.54 21.31
CA LYS A 149 -13.71 0.83 21.58
C LYS A 149 -14.40 0.38 20.28
N THR A 150 -14.48 1.25 19.28
CA THR A 150 -15.09 0.93 17.98
C THR A 150 -14.40 -0.29 17.34
N HIS A 151 -13.08 -0.30 17.27
CA HIS A 151 -12.35 -1.41 16.65
C HIS A 151 -12.33 -2.69 17.50
N SER A 152 -12.69 -2.61 18.78
CA SER A 152 -12.87 -3.76 19.68
C SER A 152 -14.31 -4.23 19.77
N ASP A 153 -15.26 -3.51 19.15
CA ASP A 153 -16.67 -3.86 19.19
C ASP A 153 -16.96 -5.00 18.19
N PRO A 154 -17.45 -6.16 18.65
CA PRO A 154 -17.82 -7.26 17.78
C PRO A 154 -18.86 -6.91 16.70
N ALA A 155 -19.78 -5.97 17.00
CA ALA A 155 -20.77 -5.53 16.03
C ALA A 155 -20.10 -4.77 14.88
N PHE A 156 -19.16 -3.88 15.17
CA PHE A 156 -18.36 -3.18 14.16
C PHE A 156 -17.54 -4.17 13.33
N VAL A 157 -16.85 -5.10 13.96
CA VAL A 157 -16.00 -6.10 13.26
C VAL A 157 -16.87 -6.95 12.32
N ASN A 158 -18.03 -7.39 12.76
CA ASN A 158 -18.95 -8.19 11.93
C ASN A 158 -19.49 -7.39 10.75
N GLU A 159 -19.83 -6.11 10.95
CA GLU A 159 -20.31 -5.26 9.85
C GLU A 159 -19.19 -4.96 8.85
N TYR A 160 -17.98 -4.68 9.34
CA TYR A 160 -16.80 -4.50 8.51
C TYR A 160 -16.53 -5.72 7.60
N ARG A 161 -16.58 -6.94 8.17
CA ARG A 161 -16.44 -8.19 7.40
C ARG A 161 -17.49 -8.32 6.30
N LYS A 162 -18.73 -7.96 6.57
CA LYS A 162 -19.81 -8.00 5.55
C LYS A 162 -19.54 -7.01 4.40
N LEU A 163 -19.12 -5.79 4.74
CA LEU A 163 -18.85 -4.74 3.75
C LEU A 163 -17.62 -5.02 2.89
N THR A 164 -16.64 -5.72 3.44
CA THR A 164 -15.35 -5.96 2.76
C THR A 164 -15.23 -7.35 2.14
N GLY A 165 -16.27 -8.17 2.21
CA GLY A 165 -16.20 -9.54 1.68
C GLY A 165 -15.39 -10.51 2.56
N GLY A 166 -15.24 -10.20 3.85
CA GLY A 166 -14.61 -11.09 4.84
C GLY A 166 -13.29 -10.58 5.43
N ASP A 167 -12.86 -9.38 5.09
CA ASP A 167 -11.62 -8.81 5.66
C ASP A 167 -11.78 -8.47 7.15
N GLU A 168 -10.67 -8.59 7.87
CA GLU A 168 -10.57 -8.12 9.25
C GLU A 168 -10.13 -6.65 9.29
N PRO A 169 -10.71 -5.82 10.17
CA PRO A 169 -10.19 -4.48 10.37
C PRO A 169 -8.78 -4.55 10.96
N THR A 170 -7.84 -3.85 10.37
CA THR A 170 -6.44 -3.81 10.82
C THR A 170 -6.01 -2.39 11.16
N PRO A 171 -6.65 -1.72 12.14
CA PRO A 171 -6.35 -0.33 12.46
C PRO A 171 -4.95 -0.18 13.01
N LEU A 172 -4.35 1.00 12.78
CA LEU A 172 -3.27 1.51 13.60
C LEU A 172 -3.89 2.29 14.76
N MET A 173 -3.60 1.87 15.98
CA MET A 173 -4.07 2.60 17.16
C MET A 173 -3.41 3.99 17.25
N PRO A 174 -4.05 4.97 17.91
CA PRO A 174 -3.59 6.36 17.90
C PRO A 174 -2.12 6.56 18.24
N ASP A 175 -1.60 5.79 19.19
CA ASP A 175 -0.19 5.92 19.62
C ASP A 175 0.78 5.30 18.61
N GLU A 176 0.40 4.19 17.96
CA GLU A 176 1.14 3.57 16.85
C GLU A 176 1.18 4.52 15.65
N GLN A 177 0.04 5.15 15.32
CA GLN A 177 -0.04 6.11 14.22
C GLN A 177 0.83 7.34 14.47
N ALA A 178 0.83 7.87 15.70
CA ALA A 178 1.70 8.98 16.08
C ALA A 178 3.20 8.61 15.98
N LYS A 179 3.57 7.37 16.29
CA LYS A 179 4.93 6.86 16.09
C LYS A 179 5.30 6.82 14.61
N VAL A 180 4.44 6.23 13.77
CA VAL A 180 4.67 6.17 12.31
C VAL A 180 4.91 7.55 11.73
N VAL A 181 4.09 8.56 12.09
CA VAL A 181 4.25 9.94 11.62
C VAL A 181 5.62 10.53 11.99
N LYS A 182 6.13 10.23 13.19
CA LYS A 182 7.45 10.71 13.64
C LYS A 182 8.60 10.04 12.89
N GLU A 183 8.42 8.79 12.47
CA GLU A 183 9.43 7.98 11.80
C GLU A 183 9.50 8.20 10.28
N ILE A 184 8.54 8.96 9.69
CA ILE A 184 8.62 9.31 8.27
C ILE A 184 9.92 10.08 8.00
N PRO A 185 10.77 9.61 7.07
CA PRO A 185 11.99 10.32 6.69
C PRO A 185 11.71 11.75 6.21
N ARG A 186 12.53 12.70 6.66
CA ARG A 186 12.35 14.13 6.34
C ARG A 186 13.60 14.76 5.73
N ASP A 187 14.61 13.96 5.42
CA ASP A 187 15.81 14.44 4.74
C ASP A 187 15.48 14.83 3.29
N ALA A 188 16.14 15.89 2.81
CA ALA A 188 15.88 16.48 1.50
C ALA A 188 16.07 15.47 0.35
N GLU A 189 17.05 14.59 0.45
CA GLU A 189 17.33 13.61 -0.58
C GLU A 189 16.17 12.61 -0.73
N THR A 190 15.65 12.09 0.38
CA THR A 190 14.51 11.16 0.36
C THR A 190 13.24 11.85 -0.14
N ILE A 191 13.00 13.10 0.26
CA ILE A 191 11.86 13.89 -0.20
C ILE A 191 11.93 14.11 -1.72
N GLU A 192 13.07 14.53 -2.25
CA GLU A 192 13.23 14.76 -3.69
C GLU A 192 13.10 13.45 -4.49
N LEU A 193 13.64 12.36 -3.97
CA LEU A 193 13.46 11.05 -4.58
C LEU A 193 11.96 10.66 -4.60
N PHE A 194 11.26 10.83 -3.48
CA PHE A 194 9.83 10.51 -3.39
C PHE A 194 8.99 11.35 -4.37
N LYS A 195 9.28 12.65 -4.52
CA LYS A 195 8.64 13.53 -5.51
C LYS A 195 8.79 13.00 -6.94
N ARG A 196 9.94 12.42 -7.28
CA ARG A 196 10.16 11.79 -8.60
C ARG A 196 9.23 10.59 -8.82
N PHE A 197 8.93 9.82 -7.78
CA PHE A 197 7.96 8.72 -7.85
C PHE A 197 6.52 9.20 -7.88
N ALA A 198 6.21 10.36 -7.28
CA ALA A 198 4.89 10.97 -7.33
C ALA A 198 4.57 11.64 -8.67
N GLY A 199 5.60 12.07 -9.40
CA GLY A 199 5.47 12.70 -10.72
C GLY A 199 5.32 11.70 -11.87
N ASN A 200 5.04 12.21 -13.06
CA ASN A 200 4.83 11.43 -14.29
C ASN A 200 6.10 11.22 -15.14
N GLY A 201 7.25 11.70 -14.68
CA GLY A 201 8.54 11.50 -15.35
C GLY A 201 8.98 10.02 -15.37
N PRO A 202 10.07 9.67 -16.08
CA PRO A 202 10.61 8.33 -16.09
C PRO A 202 11.01 7.89 -14.67
N LEU A 203 11.05 6.58 -14.44
CA LEU A 203 11.62 6.06 -13.19
C LEU A 203 13.09 6.51 -13.07
N PRO A 204 13.54 6.90 -11.87
CA PRO A 204 14.95 7.22 -11.67
C PRO A 204 15.80 5.98 -11.95
N PRO A 205 17.06 6.16 -12.39
CA PRO A 205 17.98 5.04 -12.50
C PRO A 205 18.25 4.45 -11.12
N ARG A 206 18.47 3.16 -11.10
CA ARG A 206 18.77 2.40 -9.88
C ARG A 206 20.26 2.22 -9.68
#